data_fa073c47eb360ed162dbddb4c2ce738c
#
_entry.id   fa073c47eb360ed162dbddb4c2ce738c
#
_cell.length_a   1.000
_cell.length_b   1.000
_cell.length_c   1.000
_cell.angle_alpha   90.00
_cell.angle_beta   90.00
_cell.angle_gamma   90.00
#
_symmetry.space_group_name_H-M   'P 1'
#
loop_
_entity.id
_entity.type
_entity.pdbx_description
1 polymer ?
#
loop_
_entity_poly.entity_id
_entity_poly.type
_entity_poly.pdbx_seq_one_letter_code
_entity_poly.pdbx_strand_id
1 'polypeptide(L)'
;MKFVTIFIFGVIAASNAELTIDQLKKLASFREACMKETGVQLELVKAAARGSISDDTILKKHMVCVFKKAGFMDGAGKLQTENIKQKIIDVIGDADLANQLVNNCGKQVATPEQTAFESYKCFYEETNLPVI
;
A
#
# COMPACT_ATOMS: atom_id res chain seq x y z
N MET A 1 8.99 33.85 -3.23
CA MET A 1 8.94 33.61 -4.67
C MET A 1 9.12 32.16 -4.98
N LYS A 2 10.32 31.68 -4.76
CA LYS A 2 10.63 30.27 -5.06
C LYS A 2 9.77 29.33 -4.24
N PHE A 3 9.45 29.74 -3.04
CA PHE A 3 8.59 28.93 -2.17
C PHE A 3 7.22 28.71 -2.75
N VAL A 4 6.69 29.72 -3.40
CA VAL A 4 5.36 29.62 -4.00
C VAL A 4 5.34 28.54 -5.05
N THR A 5 6.36 28.49 -5.88
CA THR A 5 6.46 27.50 -6.94
C THR A 5 6.53 26.08 -6.37
N ILE A 6 7.38 25.87 -5.38
CA ILE A 6 7.52 24.57 -4.74
C ILE A 6 6.22 24.15 -4.08
N PHE A 7 5.58 25.08 -3.45
CA PHE A 7 4.34 24.85 -2.76
C PHE A 7 3.24 24.39 -3.70
N ILE A 8 3.09 25.06 -4.82
CA ILE A 8 2.10 24.72 -5.83
C ILE A 8 2.36 23.31 -6.36
N PHE A 9 3.62 23.00 -6.58
CA PHE A 9 4.01 21.70 -7.08
C PHE A 9 3.61 20.58 -6.11
N GLY A 10 3.83 20.80 -4.83
CA GLY A 10 3.44 19.83 -3.82
C GLY A 10 1.94 19.59 -3.78
N VAL A 11 1.16 20.63 -3.93
CA VAL A 11 -0.30 20.51 -3.94
C VAL A 11 -0.77 19.67 -5.12
N ILE A 12 -0.19 19.90 -6.29
CA ILE A 12 -0.55 19.13 -7.47
C ILE A 12 -0.23 17.66 -7.29
N ALA A 13 0.94 17.37 -6.74
CA ALA A 13 1.34 15.99 -6.48
C ALA A 13 0.36 15.29 -5.54
N ALA A 14 -0.05 15.98 -4.48
CA ALA A 14 -1.01 15.43 -3.54
C ALA A 14 -2.35 15.12 -4.19
N SER A 15 -2.82 16.01 -5.06
CA SER A 15 -4.08 15.80 -5.77
C SER A 15 -4.04 14.58 -6.66
N ASN A 16 -2.90 14.36 -7.32
CA ASN A 16 -2.77 13.26 -8.27
C ASN A 16 -2.65 11.89 -7.58
N ALA A 17 -2.40 11.87 -6.29
CA ALA A 17 -2.21 10.63 -5.54
C ALA A 17 -3.46 10.17 -4.80
N GLU A 18 -4.63 10.67 -5.17
CA GLU A 18 -5.86 10.28 -4.50
C GLU A 18 -6.49 9.04 -5.11
N LEU A 19 -7.06 8.19 -4.24
CA LEU A 19 -7.79 7.00 -4.68
C LEU A 19 -9.19 7.38 -5.15
N THR A 20 -9.67 6.71 -6.20
CA THR A 20 -11.04 6.89 -6.66
C THR A 20 -12.02 6.21 -5.71
N ILE A 21 -13.31 6.55 -5.85
CA ILE A 21 -14.35 5.93 -5.02
C ILE A 21 -14.40 4.42 -5.24
N ASP A 22 -14.26 3.97 -6.49
CA ASP A 22 -14.25 2.54 -6.78
C ASP A 22 -13.05 1.84 -6.16
N GLN A 23 -11.88 2.47 -6.21
CA GLN A 23 -10.68 1.92 -5.58
C GLN A 23 -10.85 1.84 -4.07
N LEU A 24 -11.44 2.86 -3.44
CA LEU A 24 -11.71 2.86 -2.00
C LEU A 24 -12.70 1.76 -1.62
N LYS A 25 -13.74 1.54 -2.43
CA LYS A 25 -14.71 0.48 -2.16
C LYS A 25 -14.07 -0.90 -2.24
N LYS A 26 -13.23 -1.12 -3.25
CA LYS A 26 -12.50 -2.39 -3.38
C LYS A 26 -11.59 -2.62 -2.19
N LEU A 27 -10.85 -1.60 -1.81
CA LEU A 27 -9.95 -1.70 -0.68
C LEU A 27 -10.71 -2.00 0.62
N ALA A 28 -11.84 -1.33 0.83
CA ALA A 28 -12.67 -1.58 1.99
C ALA A 28 -13.19 -3.02 2.02
N SER A 29 -13.57 -3.56 0.87
CA SER A 29 -14.02 -4.94 0.74
C SER A 29 -12.92 -5.93 1.10
N PHE A 30 -11.71 -5.72 0.60
CA PHE A 30 -10.57 -6.57 0.92
C PHE A 30 -10.23 -6.50 2.41
N ARG A 31 -10.23 -5.29 2.95
CA ARG A 31 -9.94 -5.07 4.37
C ARG A 31 -10.92 -5.82 5.26
N GLU A 32 -12.22 -5.69 4.95
CA GLU A 32 -13.25 -6.34 5.75
C GLU A 32 -13.13 -7.86 5.69
N ALA A 33 -12.95 -8.41 4.50
CA ALA A 33 -12.80 -9.85 4.33
C ALA A 33 -11.55 -10.36 5.07
N CYS A 34 -10.45 -9.65 4.97
CA CYS A 34 -9.20 -10.07 5.63
C CYS A 34 -9.26 -9.93 7.14
N MET A 35 -9.99 -8.95 7.65
CA MET A 35 -10.20 -8.83 9.08
C MET A 35 -10.96 -10.03 9.63
N LYS A 36 -11.94 -10.53 8.87
CA LYS A 36 -12.67 -11.74 9.25
C LYS A 36 -11.79 -12.98 9.19
N GLU A 37 -10.95 -13.08 8.18
CA GLU A 37 -10.08 -14.24 8.01
C GLU A 37 -8.98 -14.32 9.06
N THR A 38 -8.40 -13.18 9.43
CA THR A 38 -7.24 -13.16 10.32
C THR A 38 -7.59 -12.89 11.77
N GLY A 39 -8.73 -12.25 12.02
CA GLY A 39 -9.11 -11.83 13.37
C GLY A 39 -8.32 -10.63 13.86
N VAL A 40 -7.66 -9.88 12.97
CA VAL A 40 -6.90 -8.70 13.37
C VAL A 40 -7.82 -7.65 13.99
N GLN A 41 -7.31 -6.98 15.00
CA GLN A 41 -8.07 -5.92 15.67
C GLN A 41 -8.17 -4.69 14.79
N LEU A 42 -9.38 -4.12 14.73
CA LEU A 42 -9.64 -2.94 13.90
C LEU A 42 -8.71 -1.78 14.25
N GLU A 43 -8.40 -1.61 15.53
CA GLU A 43 -7.53 -0.50 15.94
C GLU A 43 -6.14 -0.58 15.34
N LEU A 44 -5.61 -1.80 15.19
CA LEU A 44 -4.30 -1.99 14.56
C LEU A 44 -4.34 -1.65 13.07
N VAL A 45 -5.43 -2.02 12.40
CA VAL A 45 -5.60 -1.71 10.98
C VAL A 45 -5.76 -0.21 10.77
N LYS A 46 -6.57 0.45 11.60
CA LYS A 46 -6.75 1.90 11.54
C LYS A 46 -5.44 2.65 11.78
N ALA A 47 -4.68 2.22 12.78
CA ALA A 47 -3.40 2.83 13.09
C ALA A 47 -2.42 2.67 11.92
N ALA A 48 -2.36 1.49 11.33
CA ALA A 48 -1.49 1.23 10.19
C ALA A 48 -1.88 2.08 8.98
N ALA A 49 -3.18 2.31 8.80
CA ALA A 49 -3.67 3.17 7.72
C ALA A 49 -3.26 4.64 7.92
N ARG A 50 -2.91 5.01 9.13
CA ARG A 50 -2.44 6.37 9.45
C ARG A 50 -0.91 6.43 9.58
N GLY A 51 -0.21 5.34 9.27
CA GLY A 51 1.24 5.31 9.33
C GLY A 51 1.82 4.80 10.64
N SER A 52 1.00 4.50 11.62
CA SER A 52 1.45 3.91 12.89
C SER A 52 1.37 2.38 12.76
N ILE A 53 2.44 1.80 12.24
CA ILE A 53 2.44 0.39 11.82
C ILE A 53 3.11 -0.46 12.89
N SER A 54 2.28 -1.18 13.63
CA SER A 54 2.76 -2.06 14.70
C SER A 54 3.38 -3.34 14.16
N ASP A 55 4.44 -3.80 14.80
CA ASP A 55 5.07 -5.08 14.45
C ASP A 55 4.29 -6.20 15.12
N ASP A 56 3.10 -6.47 14.60
CA ASP A 56 2.16 -7.45 15.15
C ASP A 56 1.96 -8.59 14.17
N THR A 57 2.05 -9.83 14.65
CA THR A 57 1.97 -11.01 13.81
C THR A 57 0.64 -11.10 13.05
N ILE A 58 -0.46 -10.81 13.73
CA ILE A 58 -1.79 -10.91 13.10
C ILE A 58 -1.98 -9.78 12.09
N LEU A 59 -1.48 -8.58 12.39
CA LEU A 59 -1.51 -7.48 11.43
C LEU A 59 -0.73 -7.83 10.17
N LYS A 60 0.42 -8.48 10.31
CA LYS A 60 1.20 -8.92 9.15
C LYS A 60 0.43 -9.93 8.31
N LYS A 61 -0.30 -10.85 8.95
CA LYS A 61 -1.16 -11.80 8.23
C LYS A 61 -2.29 -11.09 7.50
N HIS A 62 -2.84 -10.04 8.12
CA HIS A 62 -3.84 -9.21 7.46
C HIS A 62 -3.26 -8.55 6.21
N MET A 63 -2.05 -8.03 6.29
CA MET A 63 -1.38 -7.42 5.15
C MET A 63 -1.18 -8.41 4.00
N VAL A 64 -0.75 -9.64 4.31
CA VAL A 64 -0.63 -10.69 3.30
C VAL A 64 -1.97 -10.97 2.65
N CYS A 65 -3.02 -11.08 3.44
CA CYS A 65 -4.36 -11.33 2.94
C CYS A 65 -4.80 -10.25 1.95
N VAL A 66 -4.65 -8.99 2.34
CA VAL A 66 -5.02 -7.86 1.47
C VAL A 66 -4.16 -7.83 0.21
N PHE A 67 -2.86 -8.05 0.35
CA PHE A 67 -1.95 -8.08 -0.80
C PHE A 67 -2.34 -9.16 -1.81
N LYS A 68 -2.73 -10.33 -1.31
CA LYS A 68 -3.18 -11.42 -2.20
C LYS A 68 -4.45 -11.06 -2.93
N LYS A 69 -5.44 -10.50 -2.21
CA LYS A 69 -6.71 -10.10 -2.82
C LYS A 69 -6.54 -8.98 -3.82
N ALA A 70 -5.61 -8.07 -3.56
CA ALA A 70 -5.34 -6.96 -4.47
C ALA A 70 -4.48 -7.36 -5.68
N GLY A 71 -3.96 -8.57 -5.70
CA GLY A 71 -3.09 -9.04 -6.79
C GLY A 71 -1.65 -8.58 -6.65
N PHE A 72 -1.26 -8.10 -5.49
CA PHE A 72 0.12 -7.67 -5.21
C PHE A 72 1.01 -8.85 -4.82
N MET A 73 0.40 -9.95 -4.43
CA MET A 73 1.08 -11.16 -4.01
C MET A 73 0.34 -12.35 -4.58
N ASP A 74 1.06 -13.39 -5.01
CA ASP A 74 0.43 -14.62 -5.48
C ASP A 74 0.11 -15.56 -4.31
N GLY A 75 -0.46 -16.73 -4.60
CA GLY A 75 -0.84 -17.67 -3.57
C GLY A 75 0.33 -18.19 -2.74
N ALA A 76 1.54 -18.13 -3.28
CA ALA A 76 2.75 -18.56 -2.58
C ALA A 76 3.40 -17.44 -1.77
N GLY A 77 2.82 -16.23 -1.81
CA GLY A 77 3.36 -15.08 -1.09
C GLY A 77 4.45 -14.33 -1.82
N LYS A 78 4.54 -14.53 -3.13
CA LYS A 78 5.51 -13.81 -3.96
C LYS A 78 4.95 -12.51 -4.46
N LEU A 79 5.73 -11.43 -4.34
CA LEU A 79 5.31 -10.12 -4.84
C LEU A 79 5.17 -10.15 -6.36
N GLN A 80 4.07 -9.59 -6.82
CA GLN A 80 3.75 -9.45 -8.24
C GLN A 80 4.08 -8.02 -8.65
N THR A 81 5.37 -7.75 -8.88
CA THR A 81 5.87 -6.39 -9.07
C THR A 81 5.26 -5.68 -10.26
N GLU A 82 4.95 -6.40 -11.33
CA GLU A 82 4.30 -5.77 -12.49
C GLU A 82 2.88 -5.33 -12.17
N ASN A 83 2.15 -6.14 -11.42
CA ASN A 83 0.79 -5.77 -10.99
C ASN A 83 0.82 -4.58 -10.04
N ILE A 84 1.77 -4.58 -9.12
CA ILE A 84 1.95 -3.47 -8.19
C ILE A 84 2.25 -2.19 -8.95
N LYS A 85 3.18 -2.26 -9.89
CA LYS A 85 3.56 -1.12 -10.71
C LYS A 85 2.37 -0.56 -11.47
N GLN A 86 1.58 -1.45 -12.09
CA GLN A 86 0.41 -1.02 -12.86
C GLN A 86 -0.62 -0.33 -11.96
N LYS A 87 -0.84 -0.85 -10.76
CA LYS A 87 -1.76 -0.24 -9.81
C LYS A 87 -1.28 1.13 -9.37
N ILE A 88 0.01 1.29 -9.15
CA ILE A 88 0.57 2.59 -8.80
C ILE A 88 0.37 3.58 -9.94
N ILE A 89 0.59 3.14 -11.18
CA ILE A 89 0.35 3.99 -12.36
C ILE A 89 -1.11 4.42 -12.42
N ASP A 90 -2.03 3.49 -12.17
CA ASP A 90 -3.46 3.77 -12.21
C ASP A 90 -3.87 4.84 -11.18
N VAL A 91 -3.23 4.84 -10.02
CA VAL A 91 -3.56 5.78 -8.94
C VAL A 91 -2.81 7.11 -9.08
N ILE A 92 -1.52 7.05 -9.35
CA ILE A 92 -0.66 8.23 -9.34
C ILE A 92 -0.49 8.84 -10.73
N GLY A 93 -0.54 7.99 -11.78
CA GLY A 93 -0.43 8.47 -13.16
C GLY A 93 0.99 8.76 -13.60
N ASP A 94 1.99 8.22 -12.90
CA ASP A 94 3.39 8.49 -13.18
C ASP A 94 4.17 7.18 -13.21
N ALA A 95 4.56 6.75 -14.42
CA ALA A 95 5.26 5.49 -14.61
C ALA A 95 6.67 5.49 -14.02
N ASP A 96 7.35 6.64 -14.06
CA ASP A 96 8.70 6.74 -13.51
C ASP A 96 8.67 6.61 -11.99
N LEU A 97 7.72 7.26 -11.36
CA LEU A 97 7.54 7.16 -9.92
C LEU A 97 7.15 5.74 -9.53
N ALA A 98 6.29 5.10 -10.32
CA ALA A 98 5.89 3.71 -10.08
C ALA A 98 7.11 2.79 -10.11
N ASN A 99 8.00 2.97 -11.08
CA ASN A 99 9.24 2.20 -11.14
C ASN A 99 10.10 2.41 -9.90
N GLN A 100 10.25 3.65 -9.47
CA GLN A 100 11.04 3.96 -8.27
C GLN A 100 10.44 3.31 -7.03
N LEU A 101 9.12 3.37 -6.87
CA LEU A 101 8.45 2.79 -5.71
C LEU A 101 8.61 1.27 -5.69
N VAL A 102 8.45 0.62 -6.83
CA VAL A 102 8.62 -0.84 -6.90
C VAL A 102 10.07 -1.22 -6.62
N ASN A 103 11.01 -0.48 -7.19
CA ASN A 103 12.44 -0.77 -6.95
C ASN A 103 12.83 -0.57 -5.49
N ASN A 104 12.28 0.43 -4.84
CA ASN A 104 12.60 0.73 -3.45
C ASN A 104 11.83 -0.12 -2.45
N CYS A 105 10.57 -0.41 -2.75
CA CYS A 105 9.65 -1.02 -1.79
C CYS A 105 9.23 -2.45 -2.12
N GLY A 106 9.37 -2.88 -3.36
CA GLY A 106 8.91 -4.20 -3.81
C GLY A 106 9.96 -5.27 -3.67
N LYS A 107 10.44 -5.48 -2.46
CA LYS A 107 11.51 -6.46 -2.22
C LYS A 107 11.01 -7.68 -1.47
N GLN A 108 11.25 -8.84 -2.06
CA GLN A 108 10.92 -10.11 -1.44
C GLN A 108 11.92 -10.41 -0.32
N VAL A 109 11.41 -10.73 0.86
CA VAL A 109 12.25 -11.12 1.99
C VAL A 109 11.86 -12.52 2.46
N ALA A 110 12.33 -12.95 3.64
CA ALA A 110 12.27 -14.34 4.07
C ALA A 110 10.86 -14.95 4.10
N THR A 111 9.85 -14.19 4.52
CA THR A 111 8.48 -14.71 4.64
C THR A 111 7.49 -13.79 3.95
N PRO A 112 6.33 -14.31 3.52
CA PRO A 112 5.27 -13.45 2.98
C PRO A 112 4.84 -12.36 3.94
N GLU A 113 4.72 -12.69 5.22
CA GLU A 113 4.31 -11.74 6.26
C GLU A 113 5.28 -10.58 6.38
N GLN A 114 6.57 -10.88 6.45
CA GLN A 114 7.58 -9.83 6.55
C GLN A 114 7.68 -9.04 5.25
N THR A 115 7.53 -9.70 4.12
CA THR A 115 7.54 -9.06 2.80
C THR A 115 6.40 -8.04 2.70
N ALA A 116 5.18 -8.44 3.04
CA ALA A 116 4.02 -7.53 2.99
C ALA A 116 4.19 -6.37 3.96
N PHE A 117 4.67 -6.66 5.16
CA PHE A 117 4.88 -5.65 6.19
C PHE A 117 5.87 -4.58 5.74
N GLU A 118 7.04 -5.00 5.27
CA GLU A 118 8.08 -4.06 4.85
C GLU A 118 7.69 -3.31 3.59
N SER A 119 7.04 -3.98 2.65
CA SER A 119 6.58 -3.34 1.43
C SER A 119 5.54 -2.28 1.71
N TYR A 120 4.56 -2.58 2.55
CA TYR A 120 3.54 -1.61 2.90
C TYR A 120 4.13 -0.41 3.63
N LYS A 121 4.99 -0.67 4.60
CA LYS A 121 5.63 0.39 5.40
C LYS A 121 6.41 1.33 4.50
N CYS A 122 7.22 0.77 3.60
CA CYS A 122 7.99 1.55 2.65
C CYS A 122 7.08 2.36 1.73
N PHE A 123 6.07 1.71 1.16
CA PHE A 123 5.13 2.35 0.26
C PHE A 123 4.37 3.49 0.94
N TYR A 124 3.91 3.26 2.16
CA TYR A 124 3.18 4.29 2.90
C TYR A 124 4.08 5.50 3.21
N GLU A 125 5.33 5.25 3.57
CA GLU A 125 6.28 6.33 3.85
C GLU A 125 6.52 7.21 2.62
N GLU A 126 6.45 6.62 1.42
CA GLU A 126 6.67 7.35 0.18
C GLU A 126 5.40 8.04 -0.34
N THR A 127 4.23 7.50 -0.10
CA THR A 127 3.00 7.96 -0.75
C THR A 127 1.89 8.42 0.20
N ASN A 128 1.92 7.99 1.44
CA ASN A 128 0.85 8.19 2.43
C ASN A 128 -0.48 7.57 2.01
N LEU A 129 -0.45 6.57 1.13
CA LEU A 129 -1.66 5.87 0.68
C LEU A 129 -1.87 4.59 1.48
N PRO A 130 -3.01 4.47 2.19
CA PRO A 130 -3.30 3.29 3.01
C PRO A 130 -3.92 2.17 2.17
N VAL A 131 -3.11 1.17 1.80
CA VAL A 131 -3.57 0.08 0.92
C VAL A 131 -3.79 -1.25 1.65
N ILE A 132 -4.05 -1.22 2.93
CA ILE A 132 -4.36 -2.44 3.71
C ILE A 132 -5.69 -2.35 4.41
#